data_a235f4336bae5479e6c2625ce373babb
#
_entry.id   a235f4336bae5479e6c2625ce373babb
#
_cell.length_a   1.000
_cell.length_b   1.000
_cell.length_c   1.000
_cell.angle_alpha   90.00
_cell.angle_beta   90.00
_cell.angle_gamma   90.00
#
_symmetry.space_group_name_H-M   'P 1'
#
loop_
_entity.id
_entity.type
_entity.pdbx_description
1 polymer ?
#
loop_
_entity_poly.entity_id
_entity_poly.type
_entity_poly.pdbx_seq_one_letter_code
_entity_poly.pdbx_strand_id
1 'polypeptide(L)'
;MKEKVVLAYSGGLDTTATIIPWLKETFDYDVICVCADCGQEEELDGLEERALSCGAAKLYIEDVTDEFCDNYVVPCVQAHAVYENKYLLGTSMARPVIAKRLVEIARKEGAVAICHGATGKGNDQIRFELTIKA
;
A
#
# COMPACT_ATOMS: atom_id res chain seq x y z
N MET A 1 -24.43 5.78 7.33
CA MET A 1 -23.43 4.90 6.67
C MET A 1 -22.06 5.35 7.17
N LYS A 2 -21.23 4.42 7.62
CA LYS A 2 -19.87 4.76 8.09
C LYS A 2 -19.01 5.23 6.94
N GLU A 3 -18.16 6.21 7.20
CA GLU A 3 -17.14 6.63 6.24
C GLU A 3 -16.08 5.56 6.10
N LYS A 4 -15.53 5.43 4.90
CA LYS A 4 -14.51 4.43 4.57
C LYS A 4 -13.14 5.07 4.48
N VAL A 5 -12.13 4.37 4.96
CA VAL A 5 -10.73 4.71 4.78
C VAL A 5 -9.99 3.54 4.14
N VAL A 6 -9.13 3.83 3.18
CA VAL A 6 -8.26 2.83 2.55
C VAL A 6 -6.91 2.84 3.26
N LEU A 7 -6.47 1.67 3.70
CA LEU A 7 -5.20 1.47 4.38
C LEU A 7 -4.23 0.68 3.50
N ALA A 8 -3.06 1.24 3.27
CA ALA A 8 -1.93 0.49 2.71
C ALA A 8 -1.49 -0.58 3.71
N TYR A 9 -1.74 -1.84 3.38
CA TYR A 9 -1.61 -2.97 4.29
C TYR A 9 -0.56 -3.97 3.80
N SER A 10 0.46 -4.21 4.62
CA SER A 10 1.50 -5.21 4.34
C SER A 10 1.39 -6.49 5.16
N GLY A 11 0.47 -6.53 6.12
CA GLY A 11 0.39 -7.61 7.09
C GLY A 11 1.39 -7.49 8.24
N GLY A 12 2.14 -6.39 8.31
CA GLY A 12 3.05 -6.09 9.41
C GLY A 12 2.32 -5.78 10.72
N LEU A 13 3.05 -5.87 11.83
CA LEU A 13 2.49 -5.69 13.17
C LEU A 13 1.83 -4.32 13.35
N ASP A 14 2.49 -3.25 12.92
CA ASP A 14 2.01 -1.87 13.12
C ASP A 14 0.67 -1.61 12.41
N THR A 15 0.57 -2.01 11.15
CA THR A 15 -0.68 -1.82 10.38
C THR A 15 -1.80 -2.72 10.88
N THR A 16 -1.48 -3.94 11.29
CA THR A 16 -2.47 -4.93 11.72
C THR A 16 -2.97 -4.66 13.14
N ALA A 17 -2.06 -4.56 14.10
CA ALA A 17 -2.41 -4.52 15.53
C ALA A 17 -2.67 -3.09 16.04
N THR A 18 -2.16 -2.07 15.38
CA THR A 18 -2.23 -0.69 15.87
C THR A 18 -3.13 0.18 14.98
N ILE A 19 -2.84 0.28 13.70
CA ILE A 19 -3.53 1.24 12.82
C ILE A 19 -4.99 0.86 12.57
N ILE A 20 -5.29 -0.41 12.29
CA ILE A 20 -6.67 -0.84 12.05
C ILE A 20 -7.57 -0.57 13.28
N PRO A 21 -7.23 -1.04 14.48
CA PRO A 21 -8.03 -0.75 15.68
C PRO A 21 -8.13 0.75 15.96
N TRP A 22 -7.03 1.49 15.83
CA TRP A 22 -7.01 2.93 16.08
C TRP A 22 -7.95 3.72 15.15
N LEU A 23 -7.96 3.41 13.86
CA LEU A 23 -8.87 4.05 12.90
C LEU A 23 -10.34 3.78 13.21
N LYS A 24 -10.63 2.56 13.66
CA LYS A 24 -12.00 2.17 14.05
C LYS A 24 -12.46 2.84 15.35
N GLU A 25 -11.64 2.80 16.37
CA GLU A 25 -11.99 3.29 17.71
C GLU A 25 -12.03 4.81 17.78
N THR A 26 -11.09 5.48 17.09
CA THR A 26 -10.96 6.95 17.15
C THR A 26 -11.90 7.67 16.19
N PHE A 27 -12.06 7.15 14.99
CA PHE A 27 -12.80 7.83 13.91
C PHE A 27 -14.07 7.11 13.46
N ASP A 28 -14.32 5.92 13.98
CA ASP A 28 -15.44 5.06 13.56
C ASP A 28 -15.47 4.77 12.05
N TYR A 29 -14.29 4.64 11.42
CA TYR A 29 -14.16 4.30 10.00
C TYR A 29 -14.34 2.82 9.73
N ASP A 30 -14.92 2.50 8.57
CA ASP A 30 -14.77 1.19 7.94
C ASP A 30 -13.42 1.13 7.23
N VAL A 31 -12.51 0.29 7.74
CA VAL A 31 -11.15 0.17 7.22
C VAL A 31 -11.10 -0.84 6.09
N ILE A 32 -10.72 -0.39 4.91
CA ILE A 32 -10.51 -1.23 3.73
C ILE A 32 -9.00 -1.39 3.54
N CYS A 33 -8.50 -2.59 3.79
CA CYS A 33 -7.09 -2.90 3.62
C CYS A 33 -6.79 -3.21 2.15
N VAL A 34 -5.66 -2.72 1.67
CA VAL A 34 -5.16 -2.98 0.32
C VAL A 34 -3.71 -3.42 0.40
N CYS A 35 -3.44 -4.62 -0.08
CA CYS A 35 -2.11 -5.16 -0.27
C CYS A 35 -1.83 -5.32 -1.75
N ALA A 36 -0.71 -4.79 -2.22
CA ALA A 36 -0.27 -5.00 -3.59
C ALA A 36 0.68 -6.20 -3.65
N ASP A 37 0.39 -7.12 -4.54
CA ASP A 37 1.27 -8.24 -4.87
C ASP A 37 2.25 -7.81 -5.96
N CYS A 38 3.50 -7.64 -5.56
CA CYS A 38 4.62 -7.33 -6.46
C CYS A 38 5.51 -8.57 -6.71
N GLY A 39 5.05 -9.77 -6.33
CA GLY A 39 5.78 -11.03 -6.46
C GLY A 39 6.33 -11.61 -5.14
N GLN A 40 5.83 -11.16 -3.99
CA GLN A 40 6.27 -11.62 -2.66
C GLN A 40 5.53 -12.86 -2.12
N GLU A 41 5.01 -13.68 -2.94
CA GLU A 41 4.15 -14.87 -2.73
C GLU A 41 3.88 -15.34 -1.29
N GLU A 42 4.91 -15.73 -0.54
CA GLU A 42 4.78 -16.31 0.82
C GLU A 42 4.24 -15.31 1.86
N GLU A 43 4.45 -14.02 1.66
CA GLU A 43 3.98 -12.99 2.59
C GLU A 43 2.47 -12.73 2.51
N LEU A 44 1.81 -13.24 1.46
CA LEU A 44 0.37 -13.05 1.23
C LEU A 44 -0.50 -14.06 1.97
N ASP A 45 0.08 -15.17 2.43
CA ASP A 45 -0.66 -16.22 3.12
C ASP A 45 -1.20 -15.73 4.47
N GLY A 46 -2.50 -15.96 4.69
CA GLY A 46 -3.18 -15.60 5.92
C GLY A 46 -3.41 -14.10 6.15
N LEU A 47 -3.13 -13.24 5.18
CA LEU A 47 -3.36 -11.80 5.29
C LEU A 47 -4.83 -11.46 5.52
N GLU A 48 -5.74 -12.13 4.83
CA GLU A 48 -7.17 -11.87 4.94
C GLU A 48 -7.68 -12.16 6.34
N GLU A 49 -7.32 -13.32 6.90
CA GLU A 49 -7.70 -13.67 8.27
C GLU A 49 -7.16 -12.69 9.29
N ARG A 50 -5.90 -12.28 9.14
CA ARG A 50 -5.27 -11.29 10.02
C ARG A 50 -5.96 -9.92 9.94
N ALA A 51 -6.21 -9.42 8.75
CA ALA A 51 -6.87 -8.13 8.57
C ALA A 51 -8.29 -8.14 9.16
N LEU A 52 -9.08 -9.16 8.85
CA LEU A 52 -10.46 -9.27 9.32
C LEU A 52 -10.53 -9.50 10.84
N SER A 53 -9.62 -10.30 11.41
CA SER A 53 -9.58 -10.53 12.86
C SER A 53 -9.26 -9.27 13.68
N CYS A 54 -8.51 -8.34 13.10
CA CYS A 54 -8.21 -7.05 13.70
C CYS A 54 -9.27 -5.98 13.43
N GLY A 55 -10.31 -6.33 12.69
CA GLY A 55 -11.48 -5.49 12.49
C GLY A 55 -11.53 -4.73 11.17
N ALA A 56 -10.71 -5.09 10.19
CA ALA A 56 -10.87 -4.56 8.82
C ALA A 56 -12.23 -4.99 8.24
N ALA A 57 -12.87 -4.10 7.53
CA ALA A 57 -14.14 -4.41 6.86
C ALA A 57 -13.92 -5.25 5.59
N LYS A 58 -12.79 -5.07 4.92
CA LYS A 58 -12.48 -5.72 3.65
C LYS A 58 -10.97 -5.70 3.39
N LEU A 59 -10.48 -6.72 2.68
CA LEU A 59 -9.12 -6.76 2.16
C LEU A 59 -9.13 -6.92 0.64
N TYR A 60 -8.37 -6.09 -0.05
CA TYR A 60 -8.00 -6.26 -1.44
C TYR A 60 -6.56 -6.73 -1.52
N ILE A 61 -6.32 -7.79 -2.28
CA ILE A 61 -4.99 -8.19 -2.73
C ILE A 61 -4.95 -7.94 -4.23
N GLU A 62 -4.19 -6.92 -4.64
CA GLU A 62 -4.09 -6.50 -6.04
C GLU A 62 -2.79 -7.01 -6.64
N ASP A 63 -2.91 -7.87 -7.65
CA ASP A 63 -1.76 -8.30 -8.43
C ASP A 63 -1.31 -7.16 -9.36
N VAL A 64 -0.15 -6.60 -9.07
CA VAL A 64 0.48 -5.54 -9.86
C VAL A 64 1.80 -5.98 -10.48
N THR A 65 2.06 -7.28 -10.49
CA THR A 65 3.33 -7.85 -10.95
C THR A 65 3.67 -7.44 -12.38
N ASP A 66 2.73 -7.62 -13.30
CA ASP A 66 2.94 -7.27 -14.72
C ASP A 66 3.11 -5.75 -14.89
N GLU A 67 2.25 -4.94 -14.28
CA GLU A 67 2.36 -3.48 -14.34
C GLU A 67 3.68 -2.99 -13.74
N PHE A 68 4.08 -3.56 -12.60
CA PHE A 68 5.33 -3.22 -11.95
C PHE A 68 6.54 -3.56 -12.83
N CYS A 69 6.57 -4.76 -13.41
CA CYS A 69 7.65 -5.19 -14.30
C CYS A 69 7.71 -4.34 -15.56
N ASP A 70 6.61 -4.21 -16.29
CA ASP A 70 6.59 -3.61 -17.62
C ASP A 70 6.75 -2.09 -17.60
N ASN A 71 6.13 -1.42 -16.63
CA ASN A 71 6.07 0.04 -16.61
C ASN A 71 7.10 0.68 -15.67
N TYR A 72 7.71 -0.08 -14.78
CA TYR A 72 8.66 0.45 -13.79
C TYR A 72 10.02 -0.25 -13.84
N VAL A 73 10.05 -1.56 -13.71
CA VAL A 73 11.33 -2.31 -13.62
C VAL A 73 12.05 -2.29 -14.97
N VAL A 74 11.38 -2.69 -16.05
CA VAL A 74 12.00 -2.76 -17.40
C VAL A 74 12.51 -1.40 -17.85
N PRO A 75 11.73 -0.30 -17.81
CA PRO A 75 12.25 1.02 -18.16
C PRO A 75 13.44 1.45 -17.30
N CYS A 76 13.46 1.12 -16.03
CA CYS A 76 14.56 1.43 -15.11
C CYS A 76 15.84 0.68 -15.49
N VAL A 77 15.72 -0.58 -15.84
CA VAL A 77 16.85 -1.41 -16.33
C VAL A 77 17.36 -0.87 -17.67
N GLN A 78 16.48 -0.53 -18.61
CA GLN A 78 16.84 0.05 -19.89
C GLN A 78 17.57 1.39 -19.75
N ALA A 79 17.19 2.19 -18.76
CA ALA A 79 17.83 3.47 -18.46
C ALA A 79 19.12 3.34 -17.64
N HIS A 80 19.52 2.13 -17.23
CA HIS A 80 20.62 1.90 -16.29
C HIS A 80 20.48 2.74 -15.00
N ALA A 81 19.26 2.94 -14.54
CA ALA A 81 18.97 3.81 -13.42
C ALA A 81 19.43 3.17 -12.09
N VAL A 82 20.47 3.75 -11.51
CA VAL A 82 21.04 3.35 -10.22
C VAL A 82 21.35 4.61 -9.43
N TYR A 83 20.91 4.68 -8.19
CA TYR A 83 21.23 5.81 -7.33
C TYR A 83 22.61 5.63 -6.70
N GLU A 84 23.49 6.64 -6.86
CA GLU A 84 24.86 6.67 -6.35
C GLU A 84 25.71 5.42 -6.71
N ASN A 85 25.45 4.82 -7.86
CA ASN A 85 26.11 3.59 -8.34
C ASN A 85 25.95 2.35 -7.43
N LYS A 86 24.98 2.35 -6.53
CA LYS A 86 24.76 1.27 -5.56
C LYS A 86 23.31 0.82 -5.45
N TYR A 87 22.38 1.77 -5.32
CA TYR A 87 21.00 1.45 -5.01
C TYR A 87 20.16 1.25 -6.29
N LEU A 88 19.58 0.07 -6.43
CA LEU A 88 18.82 -0.35 -7.63
C LEU A 88 17.38 0.18 -7.70
N LEU A 89 16.98 1.08 -6.82
CA LEU A 89 15.70 1.79 -6.83
C LEU A 89 14.44 0.91 -6.66
N GLY A 90 14.54 -0.32 -6.18
CA GLY A 90 13.39 -1.22 -6.05
C GLY A 90 12.23 -0.62 -5.27
N THR A 91 12.48 -0.15 -4.05
CA THR A 91 11.46 0.47 -3.20
C THR A 91 10.95 1.78 -3.79
N SER A 92 11.82 2.58 -4.43
CA SER A 92 11.44 3.83 -5.06
C SER A 92 10.41 3.67 -6.18
N MET A 93 10.47 2.54 -6.88
CA MET A 93 9.55 2.21 -7.97
C MET A 93 8.31 1.46 -7.49
N ALA A 94 8.44 0.62 -6.45
CA ALA A 94 7.32 -0.14 -5.91
C ALA A 94 6.27 0.77 -5.24
N ARG A 95 6.69 1.78 -4.48
CA ARG A 95 5.76 2.65 -3.74
C ARG A 95 4.79 3.41 -4.65
N PRO A 96 5.21 3.99 -5.79
CA PRO A 96 4.28 4.63 -6.72
C PRO A 96 3.22 3.69 -7.29
N VAL A 97 3.54 2.47 -7.67
CA VAL A 97 2.54 1.53 -8.20
C VAL A 97 1.54 1.11 -7.12
N ILE A 98 2.00 0.92 -5.89
CA ILE A 98 1.12 0.66 -4.74
C ILE A 98 0.18 1.86 -4.50
N ALA A 99 0.73 3.07 -4.45
CA ALA A 99 -0.06 4.29 -4.23
C ALA A 99 -1.13 4.49 -5.30
N LYS A 100 -0.83 4.21 -6.56
CA LYS A 100 -1.80 4.24 -7.66
C LYS A 100 -2.99 3.31 -7.39
N ARG A 101 -2.73 2.07 -6.97
CA ARG A 101 -3.78 1.12 -6.62
C ARG A 101 -4.61 1.56 -5.41
N LEU A 102 -3.98 2.16 -4.42
CA LEU A 102 -4.71 2.73 -3.26
C LEU A 102 -5.72 3.78 -3.71
N VAL A 103 -5.33 4.68 -4.60
CA VAL A 103 -6.22 5.71 -5.15
C VAL A 103 -7.37 5.11 -5.96
N GLU A 104 -7.08 4.14 -6.81
CA GLU A 104 -8.10 3.45 -7.61
C GLU A 104 -9.16 2.78 -6.73
N ILE A 105 -8.73 2.09 -5.68
CA ILE A 105 -9.64 1.43 -4.73
C ILE A 105 -10.38 2.46 -3.87
N ALA A 106 -9.71 3.53 -3.44
CA ALA A 106 -10.36 4.60 -2.70
C ALA A 106 -11.51 5.23 -3.50
N ARG A 107 -11.29 5.47 -4.78
CA ARG A 107 -12.35 5.97 -5.69
C ARG A 107 -13.46 4.96 -5.89
N LYS A 108 -13.14 3.69 -6.09
CA LYS A 108 -14.11 2.60 -6.25
C LYS A 108 -15.00 2.42 -5.03
N GLU A 109 -14.44 2.49 -3.84
CA GLU A 109 -15.15 2.30 -2.57
C GLU A 109 -15.79 3.58 -2.04
N GLY A 110 -15.51 4.73 -2.63
CA GLY A 110 -15.97 6.02 -2.13
C GLY A 110 -15.35 6.39 -0.80
N ALA A 111 -14.08 6.04 -0.60
CA ALA A 111 -13.36 6.33 0.65
C ALA A 111 -13.06 7.82 0.78
N VAL A 112 -13.10 8.31 2.02
CA VAL A 112 -12.84 9.72 2.33
C VAL A 112 -11.37 10.02 2.57
N ALA A 113 -10.56 8.98 2.84
CA ALA A 113 -9.13 9.13 3.14
C ALA A 113 -8.34 7.89 2.75
N ILE A 114 -7.03 8.08 2.59
CA ILE A 114 -6.05 7.01 2.42
C ILE A 114 -5.06 7.11 3.59
N CYS A 115 -4.77 5.97 4.21
CA CYS A 115 -3.84 5.85 5.32
C CYS A 115 -2.67 4.95 4.95
N HIS A 116 -1.48 5.27 5.45
CA HIS A 116 -0.30 4.43 5.32
C HIS A 116 0.50 4.42 6.62
N GLY A 117 1.29 3.38 6.82
CA GLY A 117 2.14 3.22 8.01
C GLY A 117 3.59 3.66 7.83
N ALA A 118 3.92 4.37 6.74
CA ALA A 118 5.27 4.84 6.51
C ALA A 118 5.62 6.00 7.45
N THR A 119 6.81 5.94 8.05
CA THR A 119 7.27 6.98 8.97
C THR A 119 7.93 8.14 8.24
N GLY A 120 7.88 9.35 8.85
CA GLY A 120 8.53 10.54 8.31
C GLY A 120 10.05 10.52 8.33
N LYS A 121 10.68 9.48 8.87
CA LYS A 121 12.14 9.32 8.90
C LYS A 121 12.73 8.77 7.60
N GLY A 122 11.91 8.07 6.81
CA GLY A 122 12.32 7.46 5.54
C GLY A 122 11.71 8.16 4.34
N ASN A 123 12.12 7.72 3.15
CA ASN A 123 11.63 8.29 1.89
C ASN A 123 10.25 7.73 1.47
N ASP A 124 9.77 6.67 2.10
CA ASP A 124 8.53 6.00 1.68
C ASP A 124 7.29 6.86 1.90
N GLN A 125 7.26 7.63 2.99
CA GLN A 125 6.17 8.57 3.24
C GLN A 125 5.98 9.52 2.06
N ILE A 126 7.04 10.20 1.65
CA ILE A 126 6.95 11.19 0.56
C ILE A 126 6.61 10.55 -0.78
N ARG A 127 7.08 9.32 -1.03
CA ARG A 127 6.75 8.55 -2.23
C ARG A 127 5.26 8.26 -2.32
N PHE A 128 4.65 7.81 -1.22
CA PHE A 128 3.20 7.62 -1.13
C PHE A 128 2.43 8.92 -1.32
N GLU A 129 2.77 9.94 -0.54
CA GLU A 129 2.02 11.20 -0.53
C GLU A 129 2.06 11.94 -1.86
N LEU A 130 3.22 12.02 -2.49
CA LEU A 130 3.35 12.68 -3.80
C LEU A 130 2.58 11.92 -4.89
N THR A 131 2.66 10.60 -4.89
CA THR A 131 1.94 9.78 -5.88
C THR A 131 0.42 9.84 -5.68
N ILE A 132 -0.04 9.82 -4.43
CA ILE A 132 -1.48 9.95 -4.13
C ILE A 132 -2.03 11.31 -4.57
N LYS A 133 -1.23 12.36 -4.43
CA LYS A 133 -1.63 13.71 -4.83
C LYS A 133 -1.64 13.93 -6.36
N ALA A 134 -0.78 13.24 -7.08
CA ALA A 134 -0.68 13.35 -8.54
C ALA A 134 -1.89 12.74 -9.24
#